data_0466dd48452913fc21c98773956dff7c
#
_entry.id   0466dd48452913fc21c98773956dff7c
#
_cell.length_a   1.000
_cell.length_b   1.000
_cell.length_c   1.000
_cell.angle_alpha   90.00
_cell.angle_beta   90.00
_cell.angle_gamma   90.00
#
_symmetry.space_group_name_H-M   'P 1'
#
loop_
_entity.id
_entity.type
_entity.pdbx_description
1 polymer ?
#
loop_
_entity_poly.entity_id
_entity_poly.type
_entity_poly.pdbx_seq_one_letter_code
_entity_poly.pdbx_strand_id
1 'polypeptide(L)'
;MKKIILSICIVLIAAMQVQAQNWDINTVKKVNGWKTHDMSRTFSHSGAILPVGVPAAMGIYALIKKDQPLLKDAVYIGTTVIEALGVTYALKYSIDRLRPYDKYPDRIHAIEKEDSPSFPSGHTAAAFSLATSLSITYPKWYVIAPSALWACGVGFARINQGVHYPSDVLTGAVIGTGCAFLNIYINRWLNKVLFE
;
A
#
# COMPACT_ATOMS: atom_id res chain seq x y z
N MET A 1 -11.87 -2.06 -39.46
CA MET A 1 -11.46 -3.05 -38.50
C MET A 1 -10.84 -2.43 -37.22
N LYS A 2 -9.75 -1.62 -37.27
CA LYS A 2 -9.11 -1.02 -36.08
C LYS A 2 -10.06 -0.19 -35.18
N LYS A 3 -10.96 0.62 -35.76
CA LYS A 3 -11.95 1.41 -34.99
C LYS A 3 -12.99 0.53 -34.29
N ILE A 4 -13.42 -0.57 -34.91
CA ILE A 4 -14.39 -1.52 -34.33
C ILE A 4 -13.73 -2.24 -33.13
N ILE A 5 -12.47 -2.71 -33.28
CA ILE A 5 -11.72 -3.36 -32.20
C ILE A 5 -11.53 -2.38 -31.01
N LEU A 6 -11.16 -1.13 -31.30
CA LEU A 6 -11.01 -0.10 -30.27
C LEU A 6 -12.34 0.14 -29.52
N SER A 7 -13.47 0.25 -30.25
CA SER A 7 -14.79 0.42 -29.62
C SER A 7 -15.17 -0.77 -28.75
N ILE A 8 -14.91 -2.00 -29.20
CA ILE A 8 -15.15 -3.22 -28.41
C ILE A 8 -14.28 -3.23 -27.16
N CYS A 9 -13.01 -2.87 -27.27
CA CYS A 9 -12.12 -2.76 -26.09
C CYS A 9 -12.62 -1.73 -25.08
N ILE A 10 -13.08 -0.56 -25.54
CA ILE A 10 -13.65 0.48 -24.67
C ILE A 10 -14.92 -0.02 -23.96
N VAL A 11 -15.82 -0.69 -24.67
CA VAL A 11 -17.05 -1.26 -24.09
C VAL A 11 -16.72 -2.36 -23.07
N LEU A 12 -15.75 -3.24 -23.37
CA LEU A 12 -15.32 -4.28 -22.45
C LEU A 12 -14.67 -3.69 -21.19
N ILE A 13 -13.83 -2.67 -21.33
CA ILE A 13 -13.21 -1.97 -20.20
C ILE A 13 -14.30 -1.30 -19.34
N ALA A 14 -15.28 -0.63 -19.96
CA ALA A 14 -16.39 -0.03 -19.24
C ALA A 14 -17.25 -1.06 -18.51
N ALA A 15 -17.56 -2.20 -19.14
CA ALA A 15 -18.30 -3.31 -18.52
C ALA A 15 -17.53 -3.92 -17.33
N MET A 16 -16.21 -4.09 -17.45
CA MET A 16 -15.35 -4.55 -16.36
C MET A 16 -15.34 -3.57 -15.17
N GLN A 17 -15.39 -2.27 -15.43
CA GLN A 17 -15.45 -1.25 -14.36
C GLN A 17 -16.77 -1.31 -13.59
N VAL A 18 -17.91 -1.53 -14.26
CA VAL A 18 -19.23 -1.68 -13.59
C VAL A 18 -19.28 -2.92 -12.71
N GLN A 19 -18.76 -4.05 -13.18
CA GLN A 19 -18.68 -5.28 -12.40
C GLN A 19 -17.71 -5.13 -11.21
N ALA A 20 -16.57 -4.46 -11.41
CA ALA A 20 -15.60 -4.18 -10.36
C ALA A 20 -16.21 -3.30 -9.24
N GLN A 21 -17.05 -2.31 -9.59
CA GLN A 21 -17.72 -1.47 -8.59
C GLN A 21 -18.71 -2.25 -7.71
N ASN A 22 -19.46 -3.18 -8.29
CA ASN A 22 -20.39 -4.04 -7.54
C ASN A 22 -19.65 -5.01 -6.63
N TRP A 23 -18.56 -5.61 -7.11
CA TRP A 23 -17.69 -6.47 -6.31
C TRP A 23 -17.05 -5.70 -5.15
N ASP A 24 -16.50 -4.52 -5.43
CA ASP A 24 -15.88 -3.65 -4.44
C ASP A 24 -16.82 -3.38 -3.27
N ILE A 25 -18.03 -2.83 -3.54
CA ILE A 25 -18.94 -2.45 -2.45
C ILE A 25 -19.53 -3.65 -1.71
N ASN A 26 -19.83 -4.74 -2.40
CA ASN A 26 -20.34 -5.95 -1.77
C ASN A 26 -19.31 -6.57 -0.83
N THR A 27 -18.05 -6.57 -1.21
CA THR A 27 -16.95 -7.04 -0.37
C THR A 27 -16.76 -6.15 0.86
N VAL A 28 -16.75 -4.81 0.68
CA VAL A 28 -16.67 -3.88 1.82
C VAL A 28 -17.82 -4.13 2.78
N LYS A 29 -19.07 -4.19 2.29
CA LYS A 29 -20.26 -4.42 3.12
C LYS A 29 -20.15 -5.72 3.93
N LYS A 30 -19.71 -6.80 3.28
CA LYS A 30 -19.54 -8.10 3.97
C LYS A 30 -18.47 -8.04 5.05
N VAL A 31 -17.30 -7.50 4.72
CA VAL A 31 -16.12 -7.47 5.60
C VAL A 31 -16.28 -6.43 6.72
N ASN A 32 -16.88 -5.27 6.45
CA ASN A 32 -17.14 -4.22 7.44
C ASN A 32 -18.11 -4.68 8.53
N GLY A 33 -19.02 -5.63 8.21
CA GLY A 33 -19.91 -6.24 9.20
C GLY A 33 -19.25 -7.23 10.16
N TRP A 34 -17.96 -7.56 9.98
CA TRP A 34 -17.27 -8.51 10.86
C TRP A 34 -16.78 -7.79 12.14
N LYS A 35 -17.00 -8.47 13.29
CA LYS A 35 -16.60 -7.96 14.62
C LYS A 35 -15.09 -8.10 14.89
N THR A 36 -14.25 -7.62 13.97
CA THR A 36 -12.77 -7.68 14.07
C THR A 36 -12.15 -6.29 14.22
N HIS A 37 -12.90 -5.34 14.79
CA HIS A 37 -12.52 -3.93 14.82
C HIS A 37 -11.21 -3.65 15.56
N ASP A 38 -10.98 -4.27 16.72
CA ASP A 38 -9.76 -4.04 17.51
C ASP A 38 -8.52 -4.58 16.78
N MET A 39 -8.63 -5.77 16.19
CA MET A 39 -7.56 -6.32 15.33
C MET A 39 -7.29 -5.41 14.14
N SER A 40 -8.33 -4.91 13.47
CA SER A 40 -8.19 -4.01 12.32
C SER A 40 -7.57 -2.67 12.71
N ARG A 41 -7.89 -2.12 13.89
CA ARG A 41 -7.21 -0.93 14.41
C ARG A 41 -5.72 -1.17 14.61
N THR A 42 -5.35 -2.28 15.25
CA THR A 42 -3.95 -2.65 15.49
C THR A 42 -3.17 -2.76 14.18
N PHE A 43 -3.70 -3.49 13.19
CA PHE A 43 -3.07 -3.60 11.87
C PHE A 43 -2.98 -2.25 11.15
N SER A 44 -4.04 -1.45 11.19
CA SER A 44 -4.07 -0.13 10.55
C SER A 44 -3.03 0.81 11.17
N HIS A 45 -2.98 0.93 12.50
CA HIS A 45 -2.00 1.76 13.18
C HIS A 45 -0.56 1.27 12.94
N SER A 46 -0.34 -0.05 12.97
CA SER A 46 0.98 -0.60 12.63
C SER A 46 1.36 -0.29 11.17
N GLY A 47 0.39 -0.28 10.25
CA GLY A 47 0.57 0.10 8.85
C GLY A 47 0.94 1.57 8.63
N ALA A 48 0.63 2.45 9.60
CA ALA A 48 1.10 3.84 9.60
C ALA A 48 2.50 3.99 10.23
N ILE A 49 2.80 3.23 11.28
CA ILE A 49 4.01 3.42 12.10
C ILE A 49 5.20 2.64 11.56
N LEU A 50 5.04 1.34 11.27
CA LEU A 50 6.18 0.47 10.93
C LEU A 50 6.89 0.84 9.62
N PRO A 51 6.21 1.29 8.54
CA PRO A 51 6.89 1.68 7.31
C PRO A 51 7.91 2.80 7.48
N VAL A 52 7.70 3.69 8.44
CA VAL A 52 8.64 4.76 8.80
C VAL A 52 9.56 4.32 9.95
N GLY A 53 9.01 3.69 10.97
CA GLY A 53 9.74 3.33 12.18
C GLY A 53 10.83 2.29 11.95
N VAL A 54 10.59 1.29 11.10
CA VAL A 54 11.58 0.23 10.84
C VAL A 54 12.83 0.78 10.16
N PRO A 55 12.77 1.45 9.00
CA PRO A 55 13.98 2.00 8.37
C PRO A 55 14.63 3.09 9.22
N ALA A 56 13.88 3.88 9.96
CA ALA A 56 14.45 4.87 10.88
C ALA A 56 15.26 4.20 12.01
N ALA A 57 14.71 3.17 12.65
CA ALA A 57 15.40 2.43 13.69
C ALA A 57 16.66 1.72 13.17
N MET A 58 16.57 1.11 11.97
CA MET A 58 17.72 0.50 11.30
C MET A 58 18.82 1.54 11.02
N GLY A 59 18.45 2.72 10.50
CA GLY A 59 19.39 3.80 10.20
C GLY A 59 20.07 4.35 11.45
N ILE A 60 19.32 4.61 12.53
CA ILE A 60 19.86 5.08 13.81
C ILE A 60 20.85 4.04 14.38
N TYR A 61 20.46 2.76 14.41
CA TYR A 61 21.33 1.70 14.90
C TYR A 61 22.60 1.58 14.05
N ALA A 62 22.49 1.65 12.73
CA ALA A 62 23.62 1.61 11.81
C ALA A 62 24.60 2.76 12.03
N LEU A 63 24.10 3.98 12.27
CA LEU A 63 24.95 5.15 12.58
C LEU A 63 25.69 4.99 13.91
N ILE A 64 25.03 4.50 14.95
CA ILE A 64 25.65 4.25 16.27
C ILE A 64 26.75 3.19 16.17
N LYS A 65 26.51 2.12 15.41
CA LYS A 65 27.45 1.00 15.24
C LYS A 65 28.46 1.21 14.12
N LYS A 66 28.34 2.29 13.35
CA LYS A 66 29.13 2.57 12.14
C LYS A 66 29.02 1.44 11.10
N ASP A 67 27.85 0.81 11.03
CA ASP A 67 27.54 -0.30 10.12
C ASP A 67 27.04 0.25 8.77
N GLN A 68 27.97 0.44 7.82
CA GLN A 68 27.68 0.98 6.51
C GLN A 68 26.73 0.09 5.67
N PRO A 69 26.88 -1.24 5.64
CA PRO A 69 25.91 -2.12 4.98
C PRO A 69 24.47 -1.92 5.49
N LEU A 70 24.26 -1.94 6.79
CA LEU A 70 22.94 -1.75 7.39
C LEU A 70 22.37 -0.33 7.11
N LEU A 71 23.24 0.69 7.06
CA LEU A 71 22.80 2.04 6.69
C LEU A 71 22.30 2.11 5.25
N LYS A 72 22.98 1.44 4.31
CA LYS A 72 22.53 1.33 2.91
C LYS A 72 21.19 0.61 2.80
N ASP A 73 20.99 -0.45 3.57
CA ASP A 73 19.71 -1.17 3.65
C ASP A 73 18.58 -0.28 4.17
N ALA A 74 18.84 0.46 5.24
CA ALA A 74 17.89 1.41 5.83
C ALA A 74 17.49 2.51 4.83
N VAL A 75 18.45 3.05 4.08
CA VAL A 75 18.21 4.05 3.03
C VAL A 75 17.37 3.46 1.91
N TYR A 76 17.68 2.26 1.44
CA TYR A 76 16.89 1.57 0.41
C TYR A 76 15.43 1.36 0.86
N ILE A 77 15.23 0.83 2.06
CA ILE A 77 13.88 0.55 2.57
C ILE A 77 13.12 1.87 2.78
N GLY A 78 13.74 2.88 3.38
CA GLY A 78 13.12 4.17 3.65
C GLY A 78 12.72 4.93 2.37
N THR A 79 13.61 4.99 1.39
CA THR A 79 13.32 5.63 0.10
C THR A 79 12.24 4.90 -0.67
N THR A 80 12.17 3.57 -0.59
CA THR A 80 11.06 2.78 -1.17
C THR A 80 9.70 3.19 -0.59
N VAL A 81 9.61 3.37 0.72
CA VAL A 81 8.36 3.81 1.38
C VAL A 81 7.99 5.23 0.91
N ILE A 82 8.95 6.14 0.84
CA ILE A 82 8.73 7.53 0.37
C ILE A 82 8.22 7.52 -1.07
N GLU A 83 8.81 6.74 -1.95
CA GLU A 83 8.37 6.61 -3.35
C GLU A 83 6.94 6.08 -3.44
N ALA A 84 6.63 5.01 -2.71
CA ALA A 84 5.30 4.42 -2.71
C ALA A 84 4.23 5.41 -2.21
N LEU A 85 4.53 6.17 -1.16
CA LEU A 85 3.66 7.22 -0.67
C LEU A 85 3.53 8.37 -1.67
N GLY A 86 4.63 8.81 -2.29
CA GLY A 86 4.62 9.87 -3.29
C GLY A 86 3.72 9.54 -4.48
N VAL A 87 3.88 8.33 -5.07
CA VAL A 87 3.01 7.82 -6.15
C VAL A 87 1.56 7.74 -5.68
N THR A 88 1.33 7.23 -4.48
CA THR A 88 -0.01 7.11 -3.90
C THR A 88 -0.69 8.46 -3.76
N TYR A 89 -0.02 9.47 -3.19
CA TYR A 89 -0.60 10.80 -3.02
C TYR A 89 -0.85 11.50 -4.36
N ALA A 90 0.05 11.36 -5.33
CA ALA A 90 -0.17 11.89 -6.68
C ALA A 90 -1.44 11.31 -7.30
N LEU A 91 -1.66 9.99 -7.20
CA LEU A 91 -2.86 9.33 -7.72
C LEU A 91 -4.12 9.69 -6.92
N LYS A 92 -4.03 9.85 -5.59
CA LYS A 92 -5.16 10.24 -4.74
C LYS A 92 -5.82 11.53 -5.22
N TYR A 93 -5.02 12.57 -5.38
CA TYR A 93 -5.52 13.88 -5.78
C TYR A 93 -5.82 14.02 -7.27
N SER A 94 -5.30 13.11 -8.11
CA SER A 94 -5.64 13.06 -9.54
C SER A 94 -6.97 12.35 -9.81
N ILE A 95 -7.32 11.33 -9.01
CA ILE A 95 -8.50 10.48 -9.24
C ILE A 95 -9.69 10.89 -8.36
N ASP A 96 -9.43 11.42 -7.18
CA ASP A 96 -10.39 11.98 -6.21
C ASP A 96 -11.60 11.06 -5.94
N ARG A 97 -11.33 9.78 -5.67
CA ARG A 97 -12.37 8.77 -5.43
C ARG A 97 -12.99 8.93 -4.04
N LEU A 98 -14.33 9.02 -3.99
CA LEU A 98 -15.06 9.00 -2.71
C LEU A 98 -14.85 7.69 -1.96
N ARG A 99 -14.74 7.78 -0.63
CA ARG A 99 -14.60 6.61 0.24
C ARG A 99 -15.90 5.81 0.35
N PRO A 100 -15.82 4.50 0.71
CA PRO A 100 -17.01 3.67 0.84
C PRO A 100 -18.06 4.25 1.79
N TYR A 101 -17.67 4.76 2.95
CA TYR A 101 -18.58 5.34 3.96
C TYR A 101 -19.19 6.67 3.50
N ASP A 102 -18.52 7.48 2.67
CA ASP A 102 -19.07 8.73 2.14
C ASP A 102 -20.04 8.46 0.98
N LYS A 103 -19.72 7.49 0.13
CA LYS A 103 -20.55 7.11 -1.02
C LYS A 103 -21.79 6.29 -0.63
N TYR A 104 -21.69 5.51 0.46
CA TYR A 104 -22.75 4.59 0.92
C TYR A 104 -22.96 4.69 2.44
N PRO A 105 -23.34 5.87 2.98
CA PRO A 105 -23.42 6.12 4.42
C PRO A 105 -24.42 5.19 5.15
N ASP A 106 -25.49 4.76 4.47
CA ASP A 106 -26.50 3.86 5.04
C ASP A 106 -26.06 2.39 5.08
N ARG A 107 -24.92 2.04 4.49
CA ARG A 107 -24.48 0.65 4.31
C ARG A 107 -23.12 0.34 4.91
N ILE A 108 -22.28 1.35 5.03
CA ILE A 108 -20.87 1.21 5.46
C ILE A 108 -20.62 2.17 6.62
N HIS A 109 -20.11 1.60 7.72
CA HIS A 109 -19.75 2.37 8.90
C HIS A 109 -18.23 2.46 9.01
N ALA A 110 -17.69 3.68 8.89
CA ALA A 110 -16.26 3.89 9.12
C ALA A 110 -15.95 3.78 10.62
N ILE A 111 -14.93 3.00 10.97
CA ILE A 111 -14.42 2.92 12.34
C ILE A 111 -13.63 4.19 12.68
N GLU A 112 -12.87 4.69 11.74
CA GLU A 112 -12.11 5.94 11.79
C GLU A 112 -12.25 6.64 10.43
N LYS A 113 -12.60 7.93 10.44
CA LYS A 113 -12.72 8.71 9.20
C LYS A 113 -11.37 9.28 8.80
N GLU A 114 -11.17 9.46 7.51
CA GLU A 114 -9.97 10.04 6.91
C GLU A 114 -10.34 11.15 5.93
N ASP A 115 -9.54 12.21 5.88
CA ASP A 115 -9.84 13.43 5.11
C ASP A 115 -9.35 13.37 3.65
N SER A 116 -8.54 12.35 3.29
CA SER A 116 -7.99 12.19 1.94
C SER A 116 -8.84 11.28 1.04
N PRO A 117 -8.77 11.39 -0.30
CA PRO A 117 -9.49 10.51 -1.21
C PRO A 117 -9.22 9.01 -1.00
N SER A 118 -10.16 8.14 -1.47
CA SER A 118 -10.07 6.71 -1.22
C SER A 118 -8.94 6.02 -2.00
N PHE A 119 -8.80 6.32 -3.29
CA PHE A 119 -7.92 5.58 -4.19
C PHE A 119 -6.57 6.28 -4.41
N PRO A 120 -5.48 5.52 -4.40
CA PRO A 120 -5.31 4.17 -3.84
C PRO A 120 -5.08 4.18 -2.32
N SER A 121 -5.00 2.99 -1.68
CA SER A 121 -4.77 2.88 -0.23
C SER A 121 -3.32 3.17 0.15
N GLY A 122 -3.08 4.28 0.86
CA GLY A 122 -1.75 4.69 1.32
C GLY A 122 -1.14 3.74 2.35
N HIS A 123 -1.92 3.33 3.35
CA HIS A 123 -1.47 2.35 4.36
C HIS A 123 -1.05 1.02 3.72
N THR A 124 -1.81 0.55 2.73
CA THR A 124 -1.46 -0.67 2.01
C THR A 124 -0.21 -0.49 1.16
N ALA A 125 -0.08 0.64 0.44
CA ALA A 125 1.11 0.92 -0.35
C ALA A 125 2.37 0.98 0.53
N ALA A 126 2.31 1.66 1.67
CA ALA A 126 3.41 1.72 2.63
C ALA A 126 3.73 0.35 3.24
N ALA A 127 2.72 -0.44 3.61
CA ALA A 127 2.93 -1.78 4.18
C ALA A 127 3.57 -2.74 3.17
N PHE A 128 3.08 -2.76 1.93
CA PHE A 128 3.65 -3.61 0.88
C PHE A 128 5.04 -3.14 0.41
N SER A 129 5.32 -1.83 0.43
CA SER A 129 6.66 -1.32 0.14
C SER A 129 7.67 -1.76 1.20
N LEU A 130 7.32 -1.67 2.49
CA LEU A 130 8.16 -2.17 3.58
C LEU A 130 8.35 -3.69 3.48
N ALA A 131 7.25 -4.45 3.35
CA ALA A 131 7.33 -5.91 3.31
C ALA A 131 8.16 -6.42 2.13
N THR A 132 7.99 -5.81 0.95
CA THR A 132 8.73 -6.22 -0.26
C THR A 132 10.19 -5.81 -0.18
N SER A 133 10.50 -4.59 0.26
CA SER A 133 11.89 -4.14 0.39
C SER A 133 12.66 -4.94 1.44
N LEU A 134 12.04 -5.28 2.60
CA LEU A 134 12.62 -6.20 3.57
C LEU A 134 12.87 -7.59 2.98
N SER A 135 11.92 -8.11 2.19
CA SER A 135 12.04 -9.42 1.55
C SER A 135 13.15 -9.47 0.50
N ILE A 136 13.39 -8.37 -0.21
CA ILE A 136 14.49 -8.24 -1.17
C ILE A 136 15.83 -8.14 -0.44
N THR A 137 15.91 -7.33 0.62
CA THR A 137 17.13 -7.10 1.41
C THR A 137 17.52 -8.34 2.21
N TYR A 138 16.53 -9.00 2.82
CA TYR A 138 16.72 -10.18 3.68
C TYR A 138 15.90 -11.36 3.16
N PRO A 139 16.35 -12.09 2.12
CA PRO A 139 15.58 -13.12 1.42
C PRO A 139 15.53 -14.44 2.23
N LYS A 140 15.00 -14.37 3.45
CA LYS A 140 14.80 -15.50 4.35
C LYS A 140 13.31 -15.72 4.57
N TRP A 141 12.86 -16.97 4.54
CA TRP A 141 11.43 -17.29 4.68
C TRP A 141 10.80 -16.69 5.95
N TYR A 142 11.54 -16.62 7.05
CA TYR A 142 11.11 -16.05 8.33
C TYR A 142 11.07 -14.50 8.32
N VAL A 143 11.53 -13.83 7.27
CA VAL A 143 11.31 -12.41 6.99
C VAL A 143 10.16 -12.25 5.98
N ILE A 144 10.22 -13.00 4.87
CA ILE A 144 9.26 -12.89 3.77
C ILE A 144 7.83 -13.21 4.24
N ALA A 145 7.63 -14.38 4.87
CA ALA A 145 6.28 -14.82 5.23
C ALA A 145 5.61 -13.91 6.27
N PRO A 146 6.25 -13.55 7.41
CA PRO A 146 5.62 -12.65 8.39
C PRO A 146 5.35 -11.25 7.84
N SER A 147 6.28 -10.67 7.08
CA SER A 147 6.09 -9.33 6.51
C SER A 147 4.98 -9.29 5.47
N ALA A 148 4.88 -10.31 4.62
CA ALA A 148 3.80 -10.43 3.64
C ALA A 148 2.44 -10.63 4.32
N LEU A 149 2.35 -11.50 5.33
CA LEU A 149 1.12 -11.71 6.10
C LEU A 149 0.69 -10.43 6.83
N TRP A 150 1.63 -9.71 7.43
CA TRP A 150 1.37 -8.43 8.06
C TRP A 150 0.84 -7.39 7.04
N ALA A 151 1.47 -7.24 5.88
CA ALA A 151 1.02 -6.30 4.85
C ALA A 151 -0.38 -6.66 4.33
N CYS A 152 -0.68 -7.96 4.14
CA CYS A 152 -2.04 -8.43 3.83
C CYS A 152 -3.03 -8.09 4.95
N GLY A 153 -2.62 -8.25 6.22
CA GLY A 153 -3.43 -7.87 7.39
C GLY A 153 -3.75 -6.38 7.42
N VAL A 154 -2.77 -5.51 7.08
CA VAL A 154 -3.02 -4.07 6.91
C VAL A 154 -4.04 -3.82 5.80
N GLY A 155 -3.89 -4.43 4.63
CA GLY A 155 -4.85 -4.28 3.53
C GLY A 155 -6.26 -4.73 3.92
N PHE A 156 -6.39 -5.89 4.56
CA PHE A 156 -7.65 -6.38 5.10
C PHE A 156 -8.28 -5.40 6.10
N ALA A 157 -7.48 -4.88 7.03
CA ALA A 157 -7.92 -3.93 8.03
C ALA A 157 -8.55 -2.68 7.40
N ARG A 158 -8.00 -2.17 6.31
CA ARG A 158 -8.53 -0.98 5.62
C ARG A 158 -9.91 -1.24 4.99
N ILE A 159 -10.17 -2.47 4.52
CA ILE A 159 -11.50 -2.87 4.02
C ILE A 159 -12.47 -3.05 5.19
N ASN A 160 -12.03 -3.74 6.26
CA ASN A 160 -12.87 -3.98 7.45
C ASN A 160 -13.28 -2.69 8.15
N GLN A 161 -12.39 -1.69 8.20
CA GLN A 161 -12.69 -0.35 8.73
C GLN A 161 -13.67 0.45 7.84
N GLY A 162 -14.02 -0.04 6.65
CA GLY A 162 -14.95 0.64 5.74
C GLY A 162 -14.37 1.88 5.05
N VAL A 163 -13.05 2.07 5.10
CA VAL A 163 -12.37 3.28 4.59
C VAL A 163 -11.80 3.15 3.19
N HIS A 164 -11.59 1.91 2.71
CA HIS A 164 -11.09 1.61 1.37
C HIS A 164 -11.86 0.48 0.71
N TYR A 165 -11.95 0.55 -0.62
CA TYR A 165 -12.43 -0.57 -1.43
C TYR A 165 -11.31 -1.61 -1.63
N PRO A 166 -11.65 -2.90 -1.93
CA PRO A 166 -10.67 -3.90 -2.31
C PRO A 166 -9.76 -3.46 -3.47
N SER A 167 -10.30 -2.78 -4.47
CA SER A 167 -9.51 -2.25 -5.59
C SER A 167 -8.49 -1.18 -5.15
N ASP A 168 -8.80 -0.34 -4.16
CA ASP A 168 -7.85 0.62 -3.60
C ASP A 168 -6.68 -0.10 -2.91
N VAL A 169 -7.00 -1.17 -2.17
CA VAL A 169 -6.04 -2.02 -1.47
C VAL A 169 -5.14 -2.76 -2.45
N LEU A 170 -5.72 -3.41 -3.46
CA LEU A 170 -4.95 -4.12 -4.49
C LEU A 170 -4.00 -3.17 -5.24
N THR A 171 -4.50 -1.99 -5.63
CA THR A 171 -3.65 -0.98 -6.29
C THR A 171 -2.55 -0.48 -5.37
N GLY A 172 -2.85 -0.24 -4.09
CA GLY A 172 -1.84 0.10 -3.09
C GLY A 172 -0.76 -0.97 -2.97
N ALA A 173 -1.14 -2.26 -2.93
CA ALA A 173 -0.21 -3.38 -2.89
C ALA A 173 0.70 -3.43 -4.13
N VAL A 174 0.13 -3.22 -5.33
CA VAL A 174 0.88 -3.17 -6.59
C VAL A 174 1.87 -1.99 -6.59
N ILE A 175 1.44 -0.80 -6.15
CA ILE A 175 2.31 0.37 -6.06
C ILE A 175 3.46 0.10 -5.08
N GLY A 176 3.17 -0.35 -3.86
CA GLY A 176 4.19 -0.60 -2.84
C GLY A 176 5.22 -1.65 -3.30
N THR A 177 4.75 -2.76 -3.85
CA THR A 177 5.60 -3.81 -4.40
C THR A 177 6.41 -3.30 -5.61
N GLY A 178 5.76 -2.60 -6.54
CA GLY A 178 6.40 -2.05 -7.74
C GLY A 178 7.51 -1.05 -7.41
N CYS A 179 7.27 -0.12 -6.46
CA CYS A 179 8.29 0.81 -5.99
C CYS A 179 9.49 0.09 -5.38
N ALA A 180 9.31 -1.00 -4.63
CA ALA A 180 10.43 -1.76 -4.07
C ALA A 180 11.34 -2.33 -5.16
N PHE A 181 10.79 -2.85 -6.26
CA PHE A 181 11.61 -3.31 -7.39
C PHE A 181 12.23 -2.16 -8.18
N LEU A 182 11.50 -1.07 -8.40
CA LEU A 182 12.03 0.10 -9.12
C LEU A 182 13.15 0.78 -8.34
N ASN A 183 13.02 0.88 -7.02
CA ASN A 183 14.01 1.52 -6.17
C ASN A 183 15.35 0.77 -6.12
N ILE A 184 15.44 -0.49 -6.52
CA ILE A 184 16.73 -1.18 -6.68
C ILE A 184 17.65 -0.39 -7.63
N TYR A 185 17.10 0.15 -8.71
CA TYR A 185 17.86 0.91 -9.70
C TYR A 185 18.18 2.33 -9.19
N ILE A 186 17.22 3.01 -8.56
CA ILE A 186 17.40 4.34 -7.99
C ILE A 186 18.43 4.31 -6.85
N ASN A 187 18.35 3.30 -6.00
CA ASN A 187 19.25 3.14 -4.86
C ASN A 187 20.70 2.87 -5.28
N ARG A 188 20.94 2.21 -6.42
CA ARG A 188 22.29 2.07 -6.99
C ARG A 188 22.93 3.43 -7.29
N TRP A 189 22.15 4.37 -7.82
CA TRP A 189 22.60 5.74 -8.06
C TRP A 189 22.80 6.50 -6.74
N LEU A 190 21.84 6.43 -5.80
CA LEU A 190 21.95 7.06 -4.49
C LEU A 190 23.18 6.59 -3.71
N ASN A 191 23.48 5.30 -3.76
CA ASN A 191 24.67 4.76 -3.07
C ASN A 191 25.98 5.34 -3.58
N LYS A 192 26.09 5.60 -4.90
CA LYS A 192 27.26 6.28 -5.46
C LYS A 192 27.41 7.71 -4.97
N VAL A 193 26.28 8.43 -4.82
CA VAL A 193 26.28 9.84 -4.38
C VAL A 193 26.52 9.98 -2.88
N LEU A 194 26.00 9.07 -2.06
CA LEU A 194 26.01 9.21 -0.60
C LEU A 194 27.19 8.50 0.08
N PHE A 195 27.77 7.46 -0.56
CA PHE A 195 28.74 6.57 0.09
C PHE A 195 30.05 6.36 -0.69
N GLU A 196 30.18 6.91 -1.92
CA GLU A 196 31.40 6.96 -2.73
C GLU A 196 31.85 8.40 -2.97
#